data_0beb5d289825eb9607acb9d53466083b
#
_entry.id   0beb5d289825eb9607acb9d53466083b
#
_cell.length_a   1.000
_cell.length_b   1.000
_cell.length_c   1.000
_cell.angle_alpha   90.00
_cell.angle_beta   90.00
_cell.angle_gamma   90.00
#
_symmetry.space_group_name_H-M   'P 1'
#
loop_
_entity.id
_entity.type
_entity.pdbx_description
1 polymer ?
#
loop_
_entity_poly.entity_id
_entity_poly.type
_entity_poly.pdbx_seq_one_letter_code
_entity_poly.pdbx_strand_id
1 'polypeptide(L)'
;MTTHDPHLLTLRTLAAPLLESPNPLARLNELTLSAQGAAVCGHILIDLLEEHDLAIGDYDLVIAPEGDAALAAAMIHAAGGRGLDLDAALFLPAQGPASAINNAEGERRFSGSPLSGRTAVLLANSALADGEEILAAASEYGTEIVGCASLLPDEAARTFAASAGIAYCSPALGD
;
A
#
# COMPACT_ATOMS: atom_id res chain seq x y z
N MET A 1 -15.16 -7.33 -24.15
CA MET A 1 -16.22 -6.77 -23.28
C MET A 1 -15.55 -5.73 -22.39
N THR A 2 -15.63 -4.46 -22.76
CA THR A 2 -15.04 -3.36 -22.01
C THR A 2 -15.91 -3.12 -20.78
N THR A 3 -15.47 -3.62 -19.64
CA THR A 3 -16.08 -3.37 -18.35
C THR A 3 -15.87 -1.90 -18.02
N HIS A 4 -16.93 -1.11 -18.10
CA HIS A 4 -16.97 0.25 -17.58
C HIS A 4 -17.05 0.15 -16.06
N ASP A 5 -15.91 -0.08 -15.41
CA ASP A 5 -15.83 0.01 -13.98
C ASP A 5 -15.82 1.51 -13.60
N PRO A 6 -16.86 1.98 -12.86
CA PRO A 6 -16.95 3.39 -12.46
C PRO A 6 -15.77 3.82 -11.57
N HIS A 7 -15.13 2.89 -10.86
CA HIS A 7 -13.95 3.18 -10.04
C HIS A 7 -12.70 3.43 -10.90
N LEU A 8 -12.48 2.62 -11.96
CA LEU A 8 -11.39 2.85 -12.93
C LEU A 8 -11.57 4.17 -13.69
N LEU A 9 -12.81 4.55 -14.01
CA LEU A 9 -13.06 5.85 -14.63
C LEU A 9 -12.76 7.01 -13.67
N THR A 10 -13.12 6.85 -12.40
CA THR A 10 -12.80 7.83 -11.34
C THR A 10 -11.29 7.91 -11.12
N LEU A 11 -10.58 6.77 -11.14
CA LEU A 11 -9.11 6.73 -11.07
C LEU A 11 -8.48 7.45 -12.25
N ARG A 12 -8.90 7.15 -13.47
CA ARG A 12 -8.38 7.83 -14.67
C ARG A 12 -8.60 9.32 -14.61
N THR A 13 -9.75 9.77 -14.12
CA THR A 13 -10.07 11.18 -13.97
C THR A 13 -9.25 11.86 -12.87
N LEU A 14 -8.88 11.11 -11.83
CA LEU A 14 -8.06 11.61 -10.71
C LEU A 14 -6.56 11.36 -10.92
N ALA A 15 -6.19 10.30 -11.63
CA ALA A 15 -4.79 9.93 -11.85
C ALA A 15 -4.12 10.75 -12.94
N ALA A 16 -4.82 11.15 -14.01
CA ALA A 16 -4.24 11.98 -15.04
C ALA A 16 -3.65 13.29 -14.48
N PRO A 17 -4.36 14.08 -13.65
CA PRO A 17 -3.77 15.23 -12.98
C PRO A 17 -2.67 14.88 -11.98
N LEU A 18 -2.68 13.67 -11.40
CA LEU A 18 -1.63 13.21 -10.49
C LEU A 18 -0.30 13.02 -11.23
N LEU A 19 -0.35 12.36 -12.39
CA LEU A 19 0.85 12.02 -13.18
C LEU A 19 1.44 13.21 -13.91
N GLU A 20 0.60 14.18 -14.32
CA GLU A 20 1.03 15.43 -14.91
C GLU A 20 1.61 16.42 -13.88
N SER A 21 1.46 16.12 -12.59
CA SER A 21 2.00 16.93 -11.51
C SER A 21 3.53 16.84 -11.46
N PRO A 22 4.25 17.95 -11.23
CA PRO A 22 5.68 17.91 -10.96
C PRO A 22 6.02 17.17 -9.65
N ASN A 23 5.02 16.92 -8.79
CA ASN A 23 5.16 16.14 -7.58
C ASN A 23 3.94 15.22 -7.39
N PRO A 24 3.90 14.05 -8.06
CA PRO A 24 2.76 13.14 -8.01
C PRO A 24 2.46 12.64 -6.61
N LEU A 25 3.48 12.37 -5.79
CA LEU A 25 3.31 11.88 -4.43
C LEU A 25 2.63 12.92 -3.52
N ALA A 26 3.01 14.20 -3.62
CA ALA A 26 2.35 15.25 -2.86
C ALA A 26 0.87 15.38 -3.25
N ARG A 27 0.56 15.25 -4.52
CA ARG A 27 -0.83 15.27 -5.02
C ARG A 27 -1.61 14.04 -4.56
N LEU A 28 -1.00 12.86 -4.56
CA LEU A 28 -1.62 11.66 -4.00
C LEU A 28 -1.95 11.85 -2.51
N ASN A 29 -1.03 12.43 -1.75
CA ASN A 29 -1.26 12.72 -0.33
C ASN A 29 -2.42 13.72 -0.13
N GLU A 30 -2.49 14.80 -0.92
CA GLU A 30 -3.62 15.74 -0.89
C GLU A 30 -4.95 15.04 -1.16
N LEU A 31 -4.98 14.15 -2.16
CA LEU A 31 -6.16 13.36 -2.50
C LEU A 31 -6.54 12.42 -1.35
N THR A 32 -5.58 11.65 -0.85
CA THR A 32 -5.80 10.65 0.21
C THR A 32 -6.24 11.28 1.53
N LEU A 33 -5.82 12.53 1.80
CA LEU A 33 -6.24 13.28 2.98
C LEU A 33 -7.60 13.99 2.80
N SER A 34 -8.24 13.87 1.64
CA SER A 34 -9.61 14.35 1.43
C SER A 34 -10.63 13.24 1.68
N ALA A 35 -11.82 13.59 2.18
CA ALA A 35 -12.85 12.60 2.53
C ALA A 35 -13.27 11.72 1.34
N GLN A 36 -13.43 12.31 0.15
CA GLN A 36 -13.79 11.58 -1.07
C GLN A 36 -12.61 10.80 -1.63
N GLY A 37 -11.44 11.42 -1.66
CA GLY A 37 -10.24 10.81 -2.20
C GLY A 37 -9.76 9.62 -1.39
N ALA A 38 -9.82 9.68 -0.06
CA ALA A 38 -9.48 8.54 0.80
C ALA A 38 -10.32 7.31 0.45
N ALA A 39 -11.65 7.47 0.39
CA ALA A 39 -12.55 6.37 0.05
C ALA A 39 -12.22 5.76 -1.33
N VAL A 40 -12.05 6.61 -2.33
CA VAL A 40 -11.72 6.18 -3.70
C VAL A 40 -10.38 5.45 -3.72
N CYS A 41 -9.30 6.01 -3.12
CA CYS A 41 -7.99 5.38 -3.10
C CYS A 41 -8.01 4.00 -2.44
N GLY A 42 -8.72 3.87 -1.31
CA GLY A 42 -8.83 2.59 -0.59
C GLY A 42 -9.54 1.51 -1.43
N HIS A 43 -10.66 1.85 -2.05
CA HIS A 43 -11.39 0.91 -2.93
C HIS A 43 -10.55 0.47 -4.12
N ILE A 44 -9.88 1.42 -4.77
CA ILE A 44 -9.05 1.12 -5.94
C ILE A 44 -7.89 0.19 -5.59
N LEU A 45 -7.21 0.41 -4.46
CA LEU A 45 -6.12 -0.47 -4.05
C LEU A 45 -6.61 -1.90 -3.81
N ILE A 46 -7.79 -2.08 -3.20
CA ILE A 46 -8.38 -3.40 -3.03
C ILE A 46 -8.75 -4.02 -4.39
N ASP A 47 -9.41 -3.26 -5.27
CA ASP A 47 -9.83 -3.74 -6.59
C ASP A 47 -8.61 -4.13 -7.44
N LEU A 48 -7.50 -3.36 -7.37
CA LEU A 48 -6.24 -3.69 -8.07
C LEU A 48 -5.64 -5.01 -7.58
N LEU A 49 -5.70 -5.26 -6.28
CA LEU A 49 -5.22 -6.53 -5.72
C LEU A 49 -6.11 -7.69 -6.16
N GLU A 50 -7.44 -7.52 -6.13
CA GLU A 50 -8.41 -8.51 -6.59
C GLU A 50 -8.24 -8.83 -8.09
N GLU A 51 -7.92 -7.84 -8.93
CA GLU A 51 -7.60 -8.05 -10.36
C GLU A 51 -6.34 -8.90 -10.60
N HIS A 52 -5.49 -9.04 -9.58
CA HIS A 52 -4.28 -9.86 -9.60
C HIS A 52 -4.40 -11.12 -8.74
N ASP A 53 -5.63 -11.61 -8.55
CA ASP A 53 -5.95 -12.81 -7.77
C ASP A 53 -5.52 -12.73 -6.28
N LEU A 54 -5.48 -11.52 -5.71
CA LEU A 54 -5.21 -11.25 -4.30
C LEU A 54 -6.44 -10.61 -3.64
N ALA A 55 -7.40 -11.42 -3.23
CA ALA A 55 -8.58 -10.95 -2.50
C ALA A 55 -8.29 -10.82 -0.99
N ILE A 56 -9.07 -9.97 -0.28
CA ILE A 56 -9.04 -9.95 1.19
C ILE A 56 -9.51 -11.32 1.70
N GLY A 57 -8.65 -11.98 2.46
CA GLY A 57 -8.79 -13.39 2.85
C GLY A 57 -7.57 -14.20 2.39
N ASP A 58 -6.96 -13.86 1.25
CA ASP A 58 -5.63 -14.34 0.87
C ASP A 58 -4.54 -13.54 1.61
N TYR A 59 -4.85 -12.31 2.00
CA TYR A 59 -4.10 -11.49 2.94
C TYR A 59 -5.05 -10.86 3.96
N ASP A 60 -4.55 -10.56 5.13
CA ASP A 60 -5.30 -9.98 6.24
C ASP A 60 -4.60 -8.75 6.85
N LEU A 61 -3.43 -8.39 6.32
CA LEU A 61 -2.61 -7.29 6.78
C LEU A 61 -2.12 -6.44 5.62
N VAL A 62 -2.12 -5.12 5.81
CA VAL A 62 -1.41 -4.17 4.95
C VAL A 62 -0.16 -3.70 5.67
N ILE A 63 1.01 -3.88 5.06
CA ILE A 63 2.24 -3.24 5.52
C ILE A 63 2.46 -2.00 4.66
N ALA A 64 2.72 -0.88 5.31
CA ALA A 64 2.96 0.39 4.63
C ALA A 64 4.19 1.10 5.19
N PRO A 65 5.05 1.69 4.35
CA PRO A 65 5.99 2.71 4.79
C PRO A 65 5.25 3.87 5.48
N GLU A 66 5.91 4.58 6.38
CA GLU A 66 5.30 5.70 7.13
C GLU A 66 4.64 6.74 6.19
N GLY A 67 5.23 6.99 5.01
CA GLY A 67 4.69 7.90 4.00
C GLY A 67 3.37 7.45 3.38
N ASP A 68 3.02 6.17 3.45
CA ASP A 68 1.80 5.58 2.91
C ASP A 68 0.73 5.30 3.99
N ALA A 69 0.92 5.80 5.21
CA ALA A 69 -0.01 5.57 6.34
C ALA A 69 -1.46 5.96 6.02
N ALA A 70 -1.66 7.07 5.32
CA ALA A 70 -3.00 7.51 4.93
C ALA A 70 -3.68 6.55 3.94
N LEU A 71 -2.90 5.94 3.03
CA LEU A 71 -3.40 4.93 2.09
C LEU A 71 -3.75 3.62 2.80
N ALA A 72 -2.92 3.19 3.75
CA ALA A 72 -3.24 2.03 4.58
C ALA A 72 -4.55 2.22 5.36
N ALA A 73 -4.74 3.39 5.98
CA ALA A 73 -6.00 3.74 6.64
C ALA A 73 -7.19 3.74 5.67
N ALA A 74 -7.00 4.26 4.45
CA ALA A 74 -8.03 4.27 3.42
C ALA A 74 -8.44 2.85 3.01
N MET A 75 -7.50 1.91 2.87
CA MET A 75 -7.79 0.49 2.59
C MET A 75 -8.57 -0.17 3.71
N ILE A 76 -8.19 0.04 4.97
CA ILE A 76 -8.92 -0.49 6.13
C ILE A 76 -10.38 0.00 6.11
N HIS A 77 -10.59 1.29 5.87
CA HIS A 77 -11.93 1.86 5.78
C HIS A 77 -12.75 1.28 4.63
N ALA A 78 -12.13 1.11 3.45
CA ALA A 78 -12.78 0.53 2.29
C ALA A 78 -13.15 -0.94 2.53
N ALA A 79 -12.26 -1.73 3.16
CA ALA A 79 -12.52 -3.10 3.55
C ALA A 79 -13.69 -3.20 4.54
N GLY A 80 -13.68 -2.39 5.60
CA GLY A 80 -14.78 -2.33 6.57
C GLY A 80 -16.11 -1.94 5.94
N GLY A 81 -16.12 -1.03 4.96
CA GLY A 81 -17.29 -0.68 4.16
C GLY A 81 -17.84 -1.84 3.32
N ARG A 82 -17.02 -2.83 2.98
CA ARG A 82 -17.39 -4.08 2.30
C ARG A 82 -17.73 -5.21 3.27
N GLY A 83 -17.63 -4.98 4.59
CA GLY A 83 -17.82 -6.00 5.63
C GLY A 83 -16.67 -7.00 5.72
N LEU A 84 -15.46 -6.59 5.31
CA LEU A 84 -14.24 -7.40 5.34
C LEU A 84 -13.31 -6.87 6.43
N ASP A 85 -12.58 -7.79 7.08
CA ASP A 85 -11.59 -7.47 8.11
C ASP A 85 -10.21 -7.31 7.47
N LEU A 86 -9.60 -6.15 7.68
CA LEU A 86 -8.26 -5.83 7.20
C LEU A 86 -7.56 -4.96 8.24
N ASP A 87 -6.37 -5.34 8.62
CA ASP A 87 -5.52 -4.60 9.54
C ASP A 87 -4.36 -3.89 8.82
N ALA A 88 -3.63 -3.01 9.52
CA ALA A 88 -2.41 -2.44 8.99
C ALA A 88 -1.30 -2.35 10.04
N ALA A 89 -0.07 -2.41 9.53
CA ALA A 89 1.15 -2.12 10.26
C ALA A 89 2.03 -1.15 9.45
N LEU A 90 2.58 -0.15 10.11
CA LEU A 90 3.50 0.81 9.50
C LEU A 90 4.93 0.37 9.75
N PHE A 91 5.72 0.34 8.70
CA PHE A 91 7.16 0.16 8.82
C PHE A 91 7.84 1.46 9.23
N LEU A 92 8.65 1.39 10.27
CA LEU A 92 9.41 2.50 10.81
C LEU A 92 10.91 2.24 10.51
N PRO A 93 11.54 3.01 9.63
CA PRO A 93 12.94 2.82 9.31
C PRO A 93 13.81 3.02 10.54
N ALA A 94 14.93 2.29 10.62
CA ALA A 94 15.85 2.33 11.77
C ALA A 94 16.45 3.73 12.03
N GLN A 95 16.44 4.60 11.03
CA GLN A 95 16.91 5.99 11.11
C GLN A 95 15.79 6.95 10.66
N GLY A 96 15.09 7.54 11.61
CA GLY A 96 14.03 8.51 11.33
C GLY A 96 13.52 9.17 12.61
N PRO A 97 12.74 10.27 12.51
CA PRO A 97 12.19 10.96 13.68
C PRO A 97 11.29 10.05 14.54
N ALA A 98 10.62 9.07 13.94
CA ALA A 98 9.81 8.09 14.65
C ALA A 98 10.67 7.07 15.43
N SER A 99 11.89 6.75 14.99
CA SER A 99 12.79 5.85 15.70
C SER A 99 13.23 6.42 17.06
N ALA A 100 13.31 7.74 17.18
CA ALA A 100 13.69 8.42 18.43
C ALA A 100 12.61 8.26 19.52
N ILE A 101 11.35 8.06 19.14
CA ILE A 101 10.23 7.87 20.09
C ILE A 101 10.15 6.42 20.57
N ASN A 102 10.56 5.47 19.72
CA ASN A 102 10.43 4.03 19.97
C ASN A 102 11.69 3.38 20.60
N ASN A 103 12.82 4.09 20.64
CA ASN A 103 14.10 3.58 21.17
C ASN A 103 14.10 3.27 22.67
N ALA A 104 13.03 3.56 23.41
CA ALA A 104 12.93 3.25 24.83
C ALA A 104 12.56 1.79 25.14
N GLU A 105 12.07 1.01 24.13
CA GLU A 105 11.59 -0.38 24.33
C GLU A 105 12.20 -1.39 23.33
N GLY A 106 13.38 -1.11 22.75
CA GLY A 106 14.06 -2.02 21.79
C GLY A 106 13.34 -2.10 20.44
N GLU A 107 14.03 -1.70 19.42
CA GLU A 107 13.80 -1.86 17.96
C GLU A 107 12.45 -2.42 17.48
N ARG A 108 11.36 -1.74 17.77
CA ARG A 108 10.12 -2.03 17.07
C ARG A 108 10.20 -1.43 15.67
N ARG A 109 10.41 -2.29 14.66
CA ARG A 109 10.39 -1.89 13.25
C ARG A 109 9.00 -1.64 12.70
N PHE A 110 7.96 -2.08 13.41
CA PHE A 110 6.57 -1.95 13.01
C PHE A 110 5.72 -1.34 14.10
N SER A 111 4.78 -0.48 13.70
CA SER A 111 3.74 0.11 14.54
C SER A 111 2.37 -0.22 13.99
N GLY A 112 1.42 -0.57 14.83
CA GLY A 112 0.06 -0.94 14.44
C GLY A 112 -0.30 -2.36 14.85
N SER A 113 -1.00 -3.09 13.97
CA SER A 113 -1.45 -4.45 14.25
C SER A 113 -0.29 -5.44 14.31
N PRO A 114 -0.41 -6.52 15.13
CA PRO A 114 0.60 -7.57 15.20
C PRO A 114 0.84 -8.24 13.84
N LEU A 115 2.10 -8.58 13.56
CA LEU A 115 2.51 -9.21 12.30
C LEU A 115 2.51 -10.74 12.37
N SER A 116 2.75 -11.30 13.55
CA SER A 116 3.13 -12.71 13.72
C SER A 116 2.21 -13.70 13.01
N GLY A 117 2.77 -14.45 12.05
CA GLY A 117 2.10 -15.52 11.32
C GLY A 117 1.01 -15.06 10.36
N ARG A 118 1.03 -13.79 9.94
CA ARG A 118 0.03 -13.19 9.03
C ARG A 118 0.50 -13.21 7.58
N THR A 119 -0.45 -13.06 6.66
CA THR A 119 -0.18 -12.81 5.25
C THR A 119 -0.48 -11.35 4.93
N ALA A 120 0.45 -10.68 4.26
CA ALA A 120 0.39 -9.25 4.05
C ALA A 120 0.56 -8.84 2.59
N VAL A 121 0.04 -7.66 2.26
CA VAL A 121 0.40 -6.90 1.06
C VAL A 121 1.17 -5.65 1.45
N LEU A 122 2.12 -5.23 0.60
CA LEU A 122 2.95 -4.05 0.81
C LEU A 122 2.43 -2.88 -0.02
N LEU A 123 2.28 -1.69 0.57
CA LEU A 123 2.07 -0.45 -0.19
C LEU A 123 3.41 0.16 -0.63
N ALA A 124 3.46 0.65 -1.85
CA ALA A 124 4.69 1.13 -2.49
C ALA A 124 4.47 2.43 -3.30
N ASN A 125 3.83 3.43 -2.70
CA ASN A 125 3.64 4.75 -3.35
C ASN A 125 4.70 5.77 -2.91
N SER A 126 5.13 5.70 -1.66
CA SER A 126 6.31 6.43 -1.19
C SER A 126 7.53 5.55 -1.45
N ALA A 127 8.54 6.10 -2.09
CA ALA A 127 9.73 5.40 -2.59
C ALA A 127 10.09 4.10 -1.82
N LEU A 128 10.07 2.97 -2.52
CA LEU A 128 10.33 1.64 -1.97
C LEU A 128 11.84 1.41 -1.68
N ALA A 129 12.56 2.46 -1.26
CA ALA A 129 13.98 2.35 -0.92
C ALA A 129 14.25 1.28 0.15
N ASP A 130 13.24 1.00 1.00
CA ASP A 130 13.36 0.08 2.13
C ASP A 130 12.67 -1.27 1.88
N GLY A 131 12.30 -1.61 0.65
CA GLY A 131 11.52 -2.81 0.34
C GLY A 131 12.16 -4.12 0.81
N GLU A 132 13.45 -4.29 0.57
CA GLU A 132 14.20 -5.48 1.04
C GLU A 132 14.26 -5.53 2.57
N GLU A 133 14.42 -4.38 3.21
CA GLU A 133 14.43 -4.26 4.67
C GLU A 133 13.07 -4.60 5.26
N ILE A 134 11.98 -4.17 4.62
CA ILE A 134 10.61 -4.50 5.02
C ILE A 134 10.36 -6.00 4.92
N LEU A 135 10.75 -6.63 3.80
CA LEU A 135 10.62 -8.09 3.62
C LEU A 135 11.38 -8.86 4.69
N ALA A 136 12.65 -8.50 4.91
CA ALA A 136 13.48 -9.15 5.91
C ALA A 136 12.88 -9.01 7.31
N ALA A 137 12.49 -7.79 7.69
CA ALA A 137 11.89 -7.51 8.98
C ALA A 137 10.53 -8.22 9.17
N ALA A 138 9.66 -8.26 8.16
CA ALA A 138 8.39 -8.98 8.22
C ALA A 138 8.60 -10.49 8.41
N SER A 139 9.59 -11.05 7.71
CA SER A 139 9.94 -12.47 7.80
C SER A 139 10.40 -12.87 9.22
N GLU A 140 11.06 -11.99 9.97
CA GLU A 140 11.43 -12.22 11.38
C GLU A 140 10.21 -12.49 12.28
N TYR A 141 9.05 -11.95 11.91
CA TYR A 141 7.77 -12.18 12.59
C TYR A 141 6.97 -13.36 12.01
N GLY A 142 7.52 -14.06 11.02
CA GLY A 142 6.82 -15.11 10.28
C GLY A 142 5.67 -14.58 9.42
N THR A 143 5.74 -13.30 9.00
CA THR A 143 4.78 -12.68 8.10
C THR A 143 5.22 -12.90 6.67
N GLU A 144 4.31 -13.40 5.84
CA GLU A 144 4.52 -13.57 4.41
C GLU A 144 3.94 -12.38 3.66
N ILE A 145 4.76 -11.73 2.80
CA ILE A 145 4.30 -10.68 1.89
C ILE A 145 4.03 -11.31 0.53
N VAL A 146 2.78 -11.26 0.07
CA VAL A 146 2.32 -11.94 -1.16
C VAL A 146 2.13 -11.00 -2.34
N GLY A 147 2.08 -9.70 -2.11
CA GLY A 147 1.88 -8.70 -3.16
C GLY A 147 2.35 -7.32 -2.75
N CYS A 148 2.51 -6.49 -3.77
CA CYS A 148 2.89 -5.09 -3.64
C CYS A 148 1.92 -4.24 -4.47
N ALA A 149 1.29 -3.24 -3.86
CA ALA A 149 0.30 -2.38 -4.51
C ALA A 149 0.71 -0.92 -4.51
N SER A 150 0.49 -0.23 -5.64
CA SER A 150 0.77 1.19 -5.79
C SER A 150 -0.30 1.88 -6.64
N LEU A 151 -0.73 3.07 -6.25
CA LEU A 151 -1.56 3.95 -7.09
C LEU A 151 -0.75 4.74 -8.11
N LEU A 152 0.53 4.95 -7.82
CA LEU A 152 1.48 5.59 -8.73
C LEU A 152 2.37 4.50 -9.33
N PRO A 153 2.33 4.24 -10.64
CA PRO A 153 3.22 3.28 -11.26
C PRO A 153 4.68 3.66 -10.99
N ASP A 154 5.43 2.70 -10.47
CA ASP A 154 6.85 2.86 -10.14
C ASP A 154 7.64 1.66 -10.65
N GLU A 155 8.60 1.91 -11.54
CA GLU A 155 9.45 0.88 -12.11
C GLU A 155 10.39 0.26 -11.08
N ALA A 156 10.81 1.03 -10.07
CA ALA A 156 11.63 0.49 -8.98
C ALA A 156 10.81 -0.50 -8.12
N ALA A 157 9.55 -0.17 -7.81
CA ALA A 157 8.64 -1.06 -7.10
C ALA A 157 8.32 -2.33 -7.91
N ARG A 158 8.14 -2.19 -9.23
CA ARG A 158 7.94 -3.33 -10.15
C ARG A 158 9.15 -4.26 -10.14
N THR A 159 10.34 -3.71 -10.28
CA THR A 159 11.61 -4.47 -10.28
C THR A 159 11.82 -5.17 -8.94
N PHE A 160 11.55 -4.50 -7.84
CA PHE A 160 11.60 -5.07 -6.50
C PHE A 160 10.64 -6.25 -6.36
N ALA A 161 9.37 -6.08 -6.71
CA ALA A 161 8.37 -7.14 -6.62
C ALA A 161 8.76 -8.37 -7.47
N ALA A 162 9.27 -8.15 -8.68
CA ALA A 162 9.76 -9.22 -9.54
C ALA A 162 10.96 -9.96 -8.91
N SER A 163 11.90 -9.25 -8.29
CA SER A 163 13.04 -9.85 -7.61
C SER A 163 12.64 -10.63 -6.36
N ALA A 164 11.62 -10.18 -5.66
CA ALA A 164 11.05 -10.82 -4.48
C ALA A 164 10.09 -11.98 -4.81
N GLY A 165 9.70 -12.13 -6.09
CA GLY A 165 8.76 -13.16 -6.52
C GLY A 165 7.32 -12.91 -6.06
N ILE A 166 6.94 -11.64 -5.82
CA ILE A 166 5.59 -11.23 -5.41
C ILE A 166 4.88 -10.47 -6.53
N ALA A 167 3.55 -10.45 -6.50
CA ALA A 167 2.76 -9.70 -7.47
C ALA A 167 2.98 -8.19 -7.33
N TYR A 168 3.04 -7.46 -8.46
CA TYR A 168 3.01 -6.00 -8.48
C TYR A 168 1.70 -5.52 -9.09
N CYS A 169 0.89 -4.85 -8.29
CA CYS A 169 -0.44 -4.38 -8.63
C CYS A 169 -0.43 -2.84 -8.72
N SER A 170 -0.66 -2.33 -9.92
CA SER A 170 -0.67 -0.89 -10.20
C SER A 170 -1.63 -0.59 -11.34
N PRO A 171 -2.30 0.59 -11.34
CA PRO A 171 -3.18 0.94 -12.44
C PRO A 171 -2.43 0.89 -13.77
N ALA A 172 -3.01 0.20 -14.75
CA ALA A 172 -2.56 0.33 -16.13
C ALA A 172 -2.93 1.74 -16.61
N LEU A 173 -1.97 2.65 -16.59
CA LEU A 173 -2.12 3.94 -17.23
C LEU A 173 -2.00 3.67 -18.72
N GLY A 174 -3.15 3.60 -19.41
CA GLY A 174 -3.19 3.29 -20.81
C GLY A 174 -2.38 4.30 -21.62
N ASP A 175 -1.68 3.78 -22.62
CA ASP A 175 -1.05 4.53 -23.69
C ASP A 175 -2.04 5.45 -24.40
#